data_d34feba9709dbf14e4f61f14424993a0
#
_entry.id   d34feba9709dbf14e4f61f14424993a0
#
_cell.length_a   1.000
_cell.length_b   1.000
_cell.length_c   1.000
_cell.angle_alpha   90.00
_cell.angle_beta   90.00
_cell.angle_gamma   90.00
#
_symmetry.space_group_name_H-M   'P 1'
#
loop_
_entity.id
_entity.type
_entity.pdbx_description
1 polymer ?
#
loop_
_entity_poly.entity_id
_entity_poly.type
_entity_poly.pdbx_seq_one_letter_code
_entity_poly.pdbx_strand_id
1 'polypeptide(L)'
;MQYSLARSEQGQTLGITAKMANRHGLIAGATGTGKTVTLRKMAEAFSDDGVPVFLVDVKGDLSGLVKAGTFSGKVAERIEQFDLGGESYLNGYPVSFWDVFGETGIPLRTTISEMGPLLLSRLLNLNATQEGLLNLVFRVADDRGLLLIDLKDLRAMLKFVAENAKSFQVEYGNVSAASVGAIQRALLTLENEGATNLFGEPALNLEDWLQTRDGRGVINVLNSEKLINSPRMYSAFLLWLMSELFEQLPEVGDPDKPKFVMFFDEAHLLFDGAPSVLVDKVEQVVRLIRSKGVGIYFVTQNPLDLPDTVLGQLGNRVQHALRAFTPRDQKAVKSAAETFRSNPAVNVVETISTLGVGQALISFLDEKGMPAPVEVAYIYPPKSQLAPITEEERAAWVKDDELYAFYKDYVDNESAFEVLNAQADLAAVQQKQAEQAQQEEESGLFGSLSRMIFGTQKRGDKLSPTEQIVNSVAKSVGRNIRNEVTKQIMRGILGALKK
;
A
#
# COMPACT_ATOMS: atom_id res chain seq x y z
N MET A 1 7.92 9.31 -29.03
CA MET A 1 9.05 8.68 -28.31
C MET A 1 8.74 7.22 -28.08
N GLN A 2 9.78 6.35 -28.10
CA GLN A 2 9.65 4.92 -27.90
C GLN A 2 10.69 4.45 -26.87
N TYR A 3 10.25 3.62 -25.93
CA TYR A 3 11.12 2.94 -24.97
C TYR A 3 11.73 1.70 -25.62
N SER A 4 12.98 1.80 -26.05
CA SER A 4 13.68 0.71 -26.75
C SER A 4 14.05 -0.41 -25.79
N LEU A 5 13.50 -1.61 -26.01
CA LEU A 5 13.60 -2.73 -25.07
C LEU A 5 14.28 -3.97 -25.66
N ALA A 6 14.20 -4.14 -26.96
CA ALA A 6 14.67 -5.37 -27.59
C ALA A 6 15.08 -5.13 -29.05
N ARG A 7 15.75 -6.14 -29.62
CA ARG A 7 16.10 -6.19 -31.05
C ARG A 7 15.54 -7.47 -31.67
N SER A 8 14.76 -7.33 -32.76
CA SER A 8 14.23 -8.49 -33.48
C SER A 8 15.34 -9.25 -34.17
N GLU A 9 15.08 -10.48 -34.61
CA GLU A 9 16.02 -11.27 -35.41
C GLU A 9 16.35 -10.59 -36.73
N GLN A 10 15.44 -9.76 -37.27
CA GLN A 10 15.65 -8.95 -38.47
C GLN A 10 16.45 -7.68 -38.24
N GLY A 11 16.89 -7.43 -37.00
CA GLY A 11 17.68 -6.24 -36.60
C GLY A 11 16.87 -4.99 -36.33
N GLN A 12 15.53 -5.06 -36.21
CA GLN A 12 14.68 -3.94 -35.87
C GLN A 12 14.69 -3.72 -34.37
N THR A 13 14.72 -2.45 -33.92
CA THR A 13 14.52 -2.09 -32.51
C THR A 13 13.03 -2.17 -32.18
N LEU A 14 12.69 -2.96 -31.17
CA LEU A 14 11.35 -3.09 -30.64
C LEU A 14 11.25 -2.37 -29.29
N GLY A 15 10.14 -1.67 -29.09
CA GLY A 15 9.92 -0.93 -27.85
C GLY A 15 8.47 -0.46 -27.72
N ILE A 16 8.14 0.01 -26.54
CA ILE A 16 6.82 0.52 -26.21
C ILE A 16 6.74 1.99 -26.61
N THR A 17 5.74 2.37 -27.40
CA THR A 17 5.44 3.77 -27.66
C THR A 17 5.02 4.45 -26.36
N ALA A 18 5.61 5.60 -26.04
CA ALA A 18 5.41 6.26 -24.73
C ALA A 18 3.92 6.48 -24.40
N LYS A 19 3.12 6.95 -25.39
CA LYS A 19 1.67 7.10 -25.25
C LYS A 19 0.90 5.81 -24.97
N MET A 20 1.49 4.64 -25.27
CA MET A 20 0.86 3.34 -25.10
C MET A 20 1.36 2.61 -23.85
N ALA A 21 2.27 3.19 -23.10
CA ALA A 21 2.83 2.57 -21.92
C ALA A 21 1.84 2.50 -20.73
N ASN A 22 0.84 3.40 -20.66
CA ASN A 22 -0.25 3.32 -19.69
C ASN A 22 -1.37 2.32 -20.11
N ARG A 23 -1.20 1.58 -21.23
CA ARG A 23 -2.11 0.53 -21.69
C ARG A 23 -1.77 -0.84 -21.10
N HIS A 24 -1.06 -0.83 -20.00
CA HIS A 24 -0.66 -2.00 -19.22
C HIS A 24 0.11 -3.06 -20.02
N GLY A 25 0.65 -4.05 -19.31
CA GLY A 25 1.41 -5.09 -19.99
C GLY A 25 1.61 -6.35 -19.18
N LEU A 26 2.09 -7.38 -19.87
CA LEU A 26 2.42 -8.68 -19.33
C LEU A 26 3.85 -9.06 -19.68
N ILE A 27 4.60 -9.51 -18.69
CA ILE A 27 5.89 -10.19 -18.87
C ILE A 27 5.72 -11.60 -18.33
N ALA A 28 5.67 -12.59 -19.21
CA ALA A 28 5.45 -13.97 -18.81
C ALA A 28 6.60 -14.90 -19.25
N GLY A 29 6.79 -16.01 -18.52
CA GLY A 29 7.80 -17.01 -18.89
C GLY A 29 8.26 -17.83 -17.69
N ALA A 30 8.86 -18.98 -17.94
CA ALA A 30 9.37 -19.87 -16.90
C ALA A 30 10.51 -19.21 -16.09
N THR A 31 10.84 -19.78 -14.94
CA THR A 31 11.96 -19.31 -14.10
C THR A 31 13.28 -19.39 -14.88
N GLY A 32 14.12 -18.37 -14.76
CA GLY A 32 15.44 -18.30 -15.39
C GLY A 32 15.44 -17.96 -16.89
N THR A 33 14.30 -17.58 -17.48
CA THR A 33 14.19 -17.27 -18.92
C THR A 33 14.48 -15.80 -19.26
N GLY A 34 14.52 -14.91 -18.24
CA GLY A 34 14.88 -13.50 -18.46
C GLY A 34 13.79 -12.50 -18.05
N LYS A 35 12.70 -12.91 -17.37
CA LYS A 35 11.63 -12.00 -16.91
C LYS A 35 12.15 -10.81 -16.10
N THR A 36 12.97 -11.07 -15.05
CA THR A 36 13.55 -10.00 -14.20
C THR A 36 14.44 -9.05 -15.01
N VAL A 37 15.16 -9.56 -16.01
CA VAL A 37 15.96 -8.72 -16.94
C VAL A 37 15.06 -7.79 -17.73
N THR A 38 13.95 -8.30 -18.26
CA THR A 38 12.95 -7.50 -19.00
C THR A 38 12.31 -6.45 -18.09
N LEU A 39 11.90 -6.84 -16.88
CA LEU A 39 11.33 -5.92 -15.89
C LEU A 39 12.32 -4.78 -15.61
N ARG A 40 13.58 -5.11 -15.27
CA ARG A 40 14.64 -4.10 -15.02
C ARG A 40 14.82 -3.18 -16.22
N LYS A 41 14.96 -3.74 -17.42
CA LYS A 41 15.14 -2.94 -18.64
C LYS A 41 13.99 -1.99 -18.91
N MET A 42 12.76 -2.42 -18.63
CA MET A 42 11.58 -1.56 -18.74
C MET A 42 11.57 -0.46 -17.67
N ALA A 43 11.83 -0.79 -16.40
CA ALA A 43 11.90 0.16 -15.31
C ALA A 43 12.98 1.25 -15.56
N GLU A 44 14.16 0.82 -16.04
CA GLU A 44 15.24 1.71 -16.45
C GLU A 44 14.83 2.66 -17.57
N ALA A 45 14.14 2.15 -18.59
CA ALA A 45 13.70 2.94 -19.72
C ALA A 45 12.64 3.99 -19.34
N PHE A 46 11.75 3.68 -18.42
CA PHE A 46 10.79 4.64 -17.85
C PHE A 46 11.50 5.69 -16.99
N SER A 47 12.40 5.26 -16.11
CA SER A 47 13.18 6.16 -15.27
C SER A 47 14.01 7.14 -16.10
N ASP A 48 14.71 6.68 -17.16
CA ASP A 48 15.47 7.51 -18.08
C ASP A 48 14.64 8.65 -18.73
N ASP A 49 13.33 8.42 -18.92
CA ASP A 49 12.38 9.42 -19.44
C ASP A 49 11.73 10.27 -18.34
N GLY A 50 12.21 10.19 -17.10
CA GLY A 50 11.63 10.92 -15.98
C GLY A 50 10.24 10.41 -15.56
N VAL A 51 9.93 9.15 -15.82
CA VAL A 51 8.71 8.49 -15.35
C VAL A 51 9.03 7.71 -14.09
N PRO A 52 8.44 8.06 -12.93
CA PRO A 52 8.60 7.29 -11.71
C PRO A 52 8.03 5.89 -11.84
N VAL A 53 8.66 4.94 -11.15
CA VAL A 53 8.33 3.52 -11.22
C VAL A 53 8.13 2.95 -9.82
N PHE A 54 7.19 2.04 -9.66
CA PHE A 54 7.03 1.22 -8.47
C PHE A 54 7.24 -0.25 -8.82
N LEU A 55 8.01 -0.95 -7.99
CA LEU A 55 8.34 -2.36 -8.16
C LEU A 55 8.04 -3.12 -6.87
N VAL A 56 7.30 -4.22 -6.96
CA VAL A 56 7.19 -5.19 -5.87
C VAL A 56 8.33 -6.20 -6.02
N ASP A 57 9.27 -6.20 -5.10
CA ASP A 57 10.41 -7.12 -5.09
C ASP A 57 10.16 -8.28 -4.11
N VAL A 58 9.80 -9.43 -4.67
CA VAL A 58 9.47 -10.64 -3.90
C VAL A 58 10.72 -11.45 -3.54
N LYS A 59 11.79 -11.29 -4.30
CA LYS A 59 13.01 -12.12 -4.19
C LYS A 59 14.22 -11.37 -3.66
N GLY A 60 14.12 -10.05 -3.47
CA GLY A 60 15.24 -9.20 -3.06
C GLY A 60 16.31 -9.00 -4.14
N ASP A 61 16.03 -9.41 -5.39
CA ASP A 61 17.01 -9.39 -6.47
C ASP A 61 17.06 -8.05 -7.25
N LEU A 62 16.14 -7.10 -7.00
CA LEU A 62 16.07 -5.83 -7.70
C LEU A 62 16.96 -4.72 -7.09
N SER A 63 17.57 -4.97 -5.94
CA SER A 63 18.39 -3.96 -5.24
C SER A 63 19.62 -3.48 -6.04
N GLY A 64 20.10 -4.28 -7.00
CA GLY A 64 21.21 -3.89 -7.88
C GLY A 64 20.91 -2.72 -8.83
N LEU A 65 19.65 -2.26 -8.95
CA LEU A 65 19.26 -1.10 -9.77
C LEU A 65 20.00 0.18 -9.40
N VAL A 66 20.48 0.32 -8.16
CA VAL A 66 21.21 1.50 -7.69
C VAL A 66 22.60 1.65 -8.29
N LYS A 67 23.19 0.55 -8.78
CA LYS A 67 24.56 0.53 -9.29
C LYS A 67 24.61 0.31 -10.80
N ALA A 68 25.61 0.88 -11.44
CA ALA A 68 25.95 0.55 -12.83
C ALA A 68 26.30 -0.95 -12.94
N GLY A 69 25.88 -1.56 -14.03
CA GLY A 69 26.26 -2.92 -14.36
C GLY A 69 27.78 -3.06 -14.59
N THR A 70 28.24 -4.30 -14.67
CA THR A 70 29.65 -4.58 -14.98
C THR A 70 29.78 -4.98 -16.44
N PHE A 71 30.72 -4.33 -17.16
CA PHE A 71 31.01 -4.66 -18.55
C PHE A 71 31.83 -5.95 -18.63
N SER A 72 31.17 -7.09 -18.48
CA SER A 72 31.81 -8.41 -18.50
C SER A 72 30.82 -9.53 -18.91
N GLY A 73 31.39 -10.65 -19.37
CA GLY A 73 30.63 -11.86 -19.72
C GLY A 73 29.48 -11.61 -20.70
N LYS A 74 28.34 -12.23 -20.46
CA LYS A 74 27.17 -12.12 -21.35
C LYS A 74 26.60 -10.71 -21.48
N VAL A 75 26.80 -9.84 -20.49
CA VAL A 75 26.36 -8.44 -20.54
C VAL A 75 27.19 -7.70 -21.57
N ALA A 76 28.52 -7.81 -21.52
CA ALA A 76 29.41 -7.20 -22.49
C ALA A 76 29.15 -7.74 -23.91
N GLU A 77 29.07 -9.07 -24.08
CA GLU A 77 28.76 -9.71 -25.37
C GLU A 77 27.46 -9.14 -25.97
N ARG A 78 26.41 -8.95 -25.19
CA ARG A 78 25.13 -8.40 -25.63
C ARG A 78 25.20 -6.91 -25.97
N ILE A 79 25.93 -6.12 -25.17
CA ILE A 79 26.16 -4.69 -25.43
C ILE A 79 26.86 -4.51 -26.76
N GLU A 80 27.91 -5.31 -27.04
CA GLU A 80 28.66 -5.28 -28.30
C GLU A 80 27.80 -5.81 -29.47
N GLN A 81 27.10 -6.93 -29.27
CA GLN A 81 26.23 -7.52 -30.29
C GLN A 81 25.17 -6.56 -30.81
N PHE A 82 24.65 -5.72 -29.96
CA PHE A 82 23.57 -4.78 -30.31
C PHE A 82 24.06 -3.33 -30.54
N ASP A 83 25.38 -3.11 -30.49
CA ASP A 83 26.01 -1.79 -30.67
C ASP A 83 25.41 -0.73 -29.75
N LEU A 84 25.38 -1.04 -28.45
CA LEU A 84 24.74 -0.18 -27.43
C LEU A 84 25.69 0.86 -26.84
N GLY A 85 26.92 1.01 -27.34
CA GLY A 85 27.88 2.03 -26.90
C GLY A 85 28.89 1.56 -25.86
N GLY A 86 29.14 0.24 -25.75
CA GLY A 86 30.15 -0.32 -24.87
C GLY A 86 29.89 -0.06 -23.40
N GLU A 87 30.93 0.20 -22.61
CA GLU A 87 30.85 0.42 -21.16
C GLU A 87 30.00 1.65 -20.78
N SER A 88 29.97 2.67 -21.66
CA SER A 88 29.16 3.89 -21.41
C SER A 88 27.66 3.66 -21.43
N TYR A 89 27.19 2.47 -21.87
CA TYR A 89 25.81 2.05 -21.77
C TYR A 89 25.36 1.81 -20.32
N LEU A 90 26.29 1.41 -19.46
CA LEU A 90 26.00 0.97 -18.08
C LEU A 90 25.80 2.14 -17.15
N ASN A 91 24.78 2.07 -16.29
CA ASN A 91 24.44 3.13 -15.36
C ASN A 91 23.62 2.61 -14.16
N GLY A 92 23.69 3.29 -13.01
CA GLY A 92 22.79 3.10 -11.88
C GLY A 92 21.62 4.08 -11.93
N TYR A 93 20.61 3.83 -11.11
CA TYR A 93 19.35 4.58 -11.11
C TYR A 93 19.03 5.15 -9.73
N PRO A 94 18.24 6.24 -9.66
CA PRO A 94 17.70 6.72 -8.39
C PRO A 94 16.66 5.72 -7.88
N VAL A 95 16.95 5.07 -6.76
CA VAL A 95 16.08 4.06 -6.15
C VAL A 95 15.78 4.46 -4.72
N SER A 96 14.50 4.35 -4.33
CA SER A 96 14.07 4.40 -2.93
C SER A 96 13.56 3.01 -2.52
N PHE A 97 14.14 2.44 -1.46
CA PHE A 97 13.74 1.13 -0.94
C PHE A 97 12.71 1.31 0.16
N TRP A 98 11.58 0.63 0.03
CA TRP A 98 10.45 0.67 0.95
C TRP A 98 10.25 -0.68 1.62
N ASP A 99 9.82 -0.66 2.88
CA ASP A 99 9.56 -1.87 3.66
C ASP A 99 8.44 -1.63 4.68
N VAL A 100 7.37 -2.43 4.61
CA VAL A 100 6.27 -2.35 5.58
C VAL A 100 6.75 -2.61 7.01
N PHE A 101 7.77 -3.45 7.18
CA PHE A 101 8.33 -3.78 8.51
C PHE A 101 9.43 -2.79 8.96
N GLY A 102 9.91 -1.94 8.06
CA GLY A 102 10.94 -0.94 8.35
C GLY A 102 12.32 -1.51 8.68
N GLU A 103 12.60 -2.78 8.30
CA GLU A 103 13.86 -3.45 8.62
C GLU A 103 14.93 -3.25 7.54
N THR A 104 14.53 -3.22 6.29
CA THR A 104 15.43 -3.24 5.12
C THR A 104 15.19 -2.09 4.16
N GLY A 105 14.26 -1.20 4.47
CA GLY A 105 13.86 -0.05 3.66
C GLY A 105 13.28 1.07 4.51
N ILE A 106 12.85 2.12 3.84
CA ILE A 106 12.10 3.22 4.42
C ILE A 106 10.77 2.65 4.92
N PRO A 107 10.39 2.86 6.19
CA PRO A 107 9.13 2.37 6.72
C PRO A 107 7.94 2.90 5.94
N LEU A 108 7.06 1.99 5.51
CA LEU A 108 5.86 2.31 4.77
C LEU A 108 4.65 2.11 5.68
N ARG A 109 3.88 3.18 5.91
CA ARG A 109 2.70 3.15 6.76
C ARG A 109 1.50 3.78 6.08
N THR A 110 0.30 3.42 6.56
CA THR A 110 -0.97 4.05 6.28
C THR A 110 -1.77 4.19 7.57
N THR A 111 -2.85 4.97 7.59
CA THR A 111 -3.72 5.05 8.76
C THR A 111 -4.94 4.15 8.61
N ILE A 112 -5.56 3.83 9.74
CA ILE A 112 -6.87 3.14 9.76
C ILE A 112 -7.92 3.98 9.03
N SER A 113 -7.88 5.31 9.19
CA SER A 113 -8.79 6.24 8.50
C SER A 113 -8.64 6.18 6.99
N GLU A 114 -7.42 6.15 6.45
CA GLU A 114 -7.15 6.03 5.01
C GLU A 114 -7.58 4.67 4.44
N MET A 115 -7.36 3.59 5.20
CA MET A 115 -7.85 2.26 4.81
C MET A 115 -9.37 2.24 4.71
N GLY A 116 -10.06 2.90 5.63
CA GLY A 116 -11.51 2.99 5.68
C GLY A 116 -12.24 1.70 6.04
N PRO A 117 -13.53 1.81 6.45
CA PRO A 117 -14.27 0.67 6.95
C PRO A 117 -14.58 -0.39 5.89
N LEU A 118 -14.74 0.00 4.63
CA LEU A 118 -15.06 -0.93 3.54
C LEU A 118 -13.90 -1.89 3.27
N LEU A 119 -12.69 -1.38 3.10
CA LEU A 119 -11.51 -2.20 2.83
C LEU A 119 -11.15 -3.05 4.05
N LEU A 120 -11.21 -2.48 5.27
CA LEU A 120 -10.98 -3.21 6.50
C LEU A 120 -11.99 -4.34 6.71
N SER A 121 -13.29 -4.11 6.47
CA SER A 121 -14.30 -5.15 6.64
C SER A 121 -14.04 -6.35 5.73
N ARG A 122 -13.61 -6.08 4.52
CA ARG A 122 -13.26 -7.10 3.53
C ARG A 122 -11.97 -7.83 3.91
N LEU A 123 -10.94 -7.09 4.29
CA LEU A 123 -9.67 -7.64 4.77
C LEU A 123 -9.86 -8.57 5.97
N LEU A 124 -10.70 -8.16 6.92
CA LEU A 124 -11.02 -8.92 8.12
C LEU A 124 -12.07 -10.03 7.86
N ASN A 125 -12.56 -10.16 6.63
CA ASN A 125 -13.60 -11.12 6.23
C ASN A 125 -14.84 -11.03 7.12
N LEU A 126 -15.35 -9.80 7.34
CA LEU A 126 -16.52 -9.53 8.17
C LEU A 126 -17.82 -9.85 7.42
N ASN A 127 -18.82 -10.37 8.15
CA ASN A 127 -20.15 -10.49 7.60
C ASN A 127 -20.89 -9.12 7.62
N ALA A 128 -22.05 -9.04 6.94
CA ALA A 128 -22.80 -7.79 6.80
C ALA A 128 -23.13 -7.10 8.13
N THR A 129 -23.40 -7.85 9.20
CA THR A 129 -23.68 -7.27 10.53
C THR A 129 -22.42 -6.67 11.16
N GLN A 130 -21.29 -7.33 11.01
CA GLN A 130 -19.99 -6.85 11.50
C GLN A 130 -19.49 -5.67 10.67
N GLU A 131 -19.68 -5.69 9.36
CA GLU A 131 -19.39 -4.56 8.46
C GLU A 131 -20.24 -3.34 8.84
N GLY A 132 -21.53 -3.51 9.09
CA GLY A 132 -22.41 -2.43 9.58
C GLY A 132 -21.92 -1.85 10.90
N LEU A 133 -21.44 -2.69 11.83
CA LEU A 133 -20.85 -2.23 13.08
C LEU A 133 -19.52 -1.47 12.85
N LEU A 134 -18.67 -1.94 11.96
CA LEU A 134 -17.42 -1.26 11.65
C LEU A 134 -17.69 0.11 11.00
N ASN A 135 -18.65 0.20 10.07
CA ASN A 135 -19.10 1.47 9.50
C ASN A 135 -19.61 2.44 10.59
N LEU A 136 -20.38 1.93 11.57
CA LEU A 136 -20.81 2.74 12.71
C LEU A 136 -19.63 3.28 13.51
N VAL A 137 -18.63 2.44 13.79
CA VAL A 137 -17.42 2.85 14.53
C VAL A 137 -16.72 4.02 13.85
N PHE A 138 -16.51 3.94 12.52
CA PHE A 138 -15.91 5.02 11.74
C PHE A 138 -16.79 6.28 11.75
N ARG A 139 -18.09 6.11 11.55
CA ARG A 139 -19.03 7.24 11.58
C ARG A 139 -19.01 7.99 12.92
N VAL A 140 -19.02 7.25 14.03
CA VAL A 140 -18.95 7.85 15.38
C VAL A 140 -17.60 8.52 15.61
N ALA A 141 -16.50 7.96 15.07
CA ALA A 141 -15.18 8.59 15.14
C ALA A 141 -15.18 9.93 14.40
N ASP A 142 -15.68 9.96 13.17
CA ASP A 142 -15.78 11.16 12.35
C ASP A 142 -16.66 12.24 13.01
N ASP A 143 -17.86 11.87 13.47
CA ASP A 143 -18.81 12.79 14.09
C ASP A 143 -18.26 13.40 15.39
N ARG A 144 -17.30 12.73 16.04
CA ARG A 144 -16.64 13.18 17.27
C ARG A 144 -15.26 13.80 17.05
N GLY A 145 -14.76 13.81 15.81
CA GLY A 145 -13.42 14.28 15.47
C GLY A 145 -12.30 13.44 16.08
N LEU A 146 -12.54 12.12 16.27
CA LEU A 146 -11.57 11.18 16.81
C LEU A 146 -10.77 10.56 15.67
N LEU A 147 -9.47 10.75 15.67
CA LEU A 147 -8.58 10.22 14.64
C LEU A 147 -8.38 8.71 14.84
N LEU A 148 -8.51 7.97 13.75
CA LEU A 148 -8.19 6.54 13.68
C LEU A 148 -6.86 6.36 12.95
N ILE A 149 -5.76 6.44 13.69
CA ILE A 149 -4.40 6.37 13.14
C ILE A 149 -3.96 4.92 13.04
N ASP A 150 -4.07 4.17 14.13
CA ASP A 150 -3.58 2.81 14.23
C ASP A 150 -4.61 1.81 14.80
N LEU A 151 -4.17 0.57 15.04
CA LEU A 151 -5.03 -0.49 15.54
C LEU A 151 -5.50 -0.28 16.98
N LYS A 152 -4.72 0.44 17.82
CA LYS A 152 -5.14 0.77 19.21
C LYS A 152 -6.35 1.70 19.19
N ASP A 153 -6.41 2.64 18.24
CA ASP A 153 -7.53 3.57 18.08
C ASP A 153 -8.82 2.83 17.69
N LEU A 154 -8.71 1.96 16.68
CA LEU A 154 -9.85 1.17 16.26
C LEU A 154 -10.38 0.26 17.37
N ARG A 155 -9.49 -0.32 18.18
CA ARG A 155 -9.88 -1.13 19.35
C ARG A 155 -10.54 -0.28 20.44
N ALA A 156 -10.02 0.91 20.71
CA ALA A 156 -10.59 1.83 21.67
C ALA A 156 -12.00 2.28 21.24
N MET A 157 -12.17 2.59 19.96
CA MET A 157 -13.47 2.94 19.39
C MET A 157 -14.47 1.78 19.42
N LEU A 158 -14.04 0.55 19.08
CA LEU A 158 -14.89 -0.64 19.20
C LEU A 158 -15.38 -0.86 20.63
N LYS A 159 -14.48 -0.69 21.61
CA LYS A 159 -14.81 -0.78 23.03
C LYS A 159 -15.80 0.33 23.41
N PHE A 160 -15.52 1.57 23.04
CA PHE A 160 -16.36 2.73 23.32
C PHE A 160 -17.77 2.55 22.76
N VAL A 161 -17.91 2.11 21.51
CA VAL A 161 -19.21 1.85 20.87
C VAL A 161 -19.95 0.70 21.58
N ALA A 162 -19.25 -0.34 22.00
CA ALA A 162 -19.84 -1.46 22.76
C ALA A 162 -20.36 -1.01 24.13
N GLU A 163 -19.60 -0.25 24.88
CA GLU A 163 -19.96 0.26 26.23
C GLU A 163 -21.14 1.25 26.16
N ASN A 164 -21.26 2.00 25.05
CA ASN A 164 -22.31 2.98 24.83
C ASN A 164 -23.40 2.49 23.86
N ALA A 165 -23.55 1.18 23.67
CA ALA A 165 -24.45 0.56 22.69
C ALA A 165 -25.91 1.09 22.75
N LYS A 166 -26.42 1.35 23.95
CA LYS A 166 -27.80 1.86 24.17
C LYS A 166 -28.00 3.25 23.58
N SER A 167 -26.99 4.12 23.66
CA SER A 167 -27.08 5.49 23.13
C SER A 167 -27.06 5.51 21.60
N PHE A 168 -26.40 4.56 20.99
CA PHE A 168 -26.29 4.44 19.53
C PHE A 168 -27.46 3.66 18.89
N GLN A 169 -28.23 2.89 19.69
CA GLN A 169 -29.26 1.99 19.19
C GLN A 169 -30.37 2.70 18.43
N VAL A 170 -30.76 3.89 18.84
CA VAL A 170 -31.86 4.66 18.21
C VAL A 170 -31.44 5.20 16.84
N GLU A 171 -30.21 5.64 16.72
CA GLU A 171 -29.71 6.32 15.52
C GLU A 171 -29.09 5.35 14.51
N TYR A 172 -28.39 4.31 14.99
CA TYR A 172 -27.57 3.43 14.15
C TYR A 172 -27.94 1.95 14.24
N GLY A 173 -28.92 1.59 15.08
CA GLY A 173 -29.36 0.20 15.24
C GLY A 173 -28.62 -0.57 16.33
N ASN A 174 -28.83 -1.89 16.39
CA ASN A 174 -28.37 -2.73 17.49
C ASN A 174 -26.86 -3.03 17.41
N VAL A 175 -26.12 -2.72 18.44
CA VAL A 175 -24.71 -3.07 18.63
C VAL A 175 -24.61 -4.39 19.39
N SER A 176 -24.14 -5.45 18.71
CA SER A 176 -23.99 -6.79 19.31
C SER A 176 -22.59 -6.98 19.90
N ALA A 177 -22.49 -7.35 21.17
CA ALA A 177 -21.22 -7.71 21.81
C ALA A 177 -20.52 -8.89 21.08
N ALA A 178 -21.28 -9.82 20.51
CA ALA A 178 -20.72 -10.92 19.72
C ALA A 178 -20.02 -10.41 18.43
N SER A 179 -20.59 -9.40 17.77
CA SER A 179 -19.99 -8.76 16.59
C SER A 179 -18.73 -8.00 16.95
N VAL A 180 -18.74 -7.23 18.05
CA VAL A 180 -17.53 -6.54 18.56
C VAL A 180 -16.42 -7.55 18.81
N GLY A 181 -16.71 -8.64 19.55
CA GLY A 181 -15.73 -9.68 19.85
C GLY A 181 -15.20 -10.40 18.61
N ALA A 182 -16.02 -10.55 17.56
CA ALA A 182 -15.57 -11.13 16.29
C ALA A 182 -14.58 -10.19 15.56
N ILE A 183 -14.88 -8.89 15.49
CA ILE A 183 -13.98 -7.90 14.89
C ILE A 183 -12.65 -7.84 15.67
N GLN A 184 -12.69 -7.79 16.99
CA GLN A 184 -11.47 -7.77 17.82
C GLN A 184 -10.59 -9.01 17.60
N ARG A 185 -11.17 -10.21 17.45
CA ARG A 185 -10.40 -11.43 17.14
C ARG A 185 -9.77 -11.36 15.76
N ALA A 186 -10.50 -10.83 14.77
CA ALA A 186 -9.95 -10.65 13.42
C ALA A 186 -8.79 -9.65 13.41
N LEU A 187 -8.90 -8.55 14.16
CA LEU A 187 -7.81 -7.57 14.35
C LEU A 187 -6.59 -8.21 15.03
N LEU A 188 -6.80 -9.04 16.06
CA LEU A 188 -5.69 -9.75 16.71
C LEU A 188 -4.93 -10.66 15.75
N THR A 189 -5.65 -11.32 14.84
CA THR A 189 -5.01 -12.15 13.82
C THR A 189 -4.13 -11.30 12.88
N LEU A 190 -4.65 -10.13 12.48
CA LEU A 190 -3.92 -9.20 11.61
C LEU A 190 -2.69 -8.62 12.30
N GLU A 191 -2.80 -8.28 13.60
CA GLU A 191 -1.65 -7.84 14.42
C GLU A 191 -0.56 -8.91 14.52
N ASN A 192 -0.93 -10.17 14.69
CA ASN A 192 0.03 -11.27 14.74
C ASN A 192 0.78 -11.46 13.40
N GLU A 193 0.21 -11.00 12.30
CA GLU A 193 0.87 -10.96 10.99
C GLU A 193 1.74 -9.70 10.79
N GLY A 194 1.78 -8.79 11.76
CA GLY A 194 2.63 -7.58 11.74
C GLY A 194 1.93 -6.30 11.32
N ALA A 195 0.59 -6.24 11.37
CA ALA A 195 -0.18 -5.05 10.98
C ALA A 195 0.14 -3.79 11.79
N THR A 196 0.70 -3.93 12.99
CA THR A 196 1.19 -2.80 13.78
C THR A 196 2.30 -2.00 13.08
N ASN A 197 3.00 -2.60 12.13
CA ASN A 197 4.01 -1.89 11.34
C ASN A 197 3.40 -1.15 10.14
N LEU A 198 2.26 -1.62 9.63
CA LEU A 198 1.57 -1.00 8.50
C LEU A 198 0.72 0.20 8.92
N PHE A 199 0.05 0.13 10.09
CA PHE A 199 -0.85 1.19 10.54
C PHE A 199 -0.17 2.13 11.51
N GLY A 200 -0.12 3.41 11.15
CA GLY A 200 0.48 4.48 11.94
C GLY A 200 0.94 5.67 11.13
N GLU A 201 1.54 6.62 11.79
CA GLU A 201 2.09 7.83 11.17
C GLU A 201 3.63 7.87 11.28
N PRO A 202 4.30 8.61 10.36
CA PRO A 202 3.73 9.28 9.19
C PRO A 202 3.24 8.26 8.15
N ALA A 203 2.04 8.49 7.61
CA ALA A 203 1.50 7.73 6.50
C ALA A 203 2.20 8.12 5.19
N LEU A 204 2.29 7.18 4.25
CA LEU A 204 2.87 7.43 2.94
C LEU A 204 2.06 8.47 2.17
N ASN A 205 2.74 9.52 1.70
CA ASN A 205 2.20 10.40 0.69
C ASN A 205 2.57 9.86 -0.71
N LEU A 206 1.57 9.57 -1.56
CA LEU A 206 1.82 9.07 -2.91
C LEU A 206 2.65 10.04 -3.78
N GLU A 207 2.61 11.34 -3.51
CA GLU A 207 3.44 12.32 -4.22
C GLU A 207 4.93 12.04 -4.04
N ASP A 208 5.36 11.44 -2.93
CA ASP A 208 6.75 11.05 -2.70
C ASP A 208 7.23 9.93 -3.64
N TRP A 209 6.28 9.13 -4.17
CA TRP A 209 6.60 8.12 -5.19
C TRP A 209 6.61 8.66 -6.62
N LEU A 210 6.09 9.86 -6.83
CA LEU A 210 6.02 10.51 -8.15
C LEU A 210 7.21 11.44 -8.43
N GLN A 211 8.28 11.31 -7.67
CA GLN A 211 9.44 12.20 -7.73
C GLN A 211 10.41 11.84 -8.87
N THR A 212 11.16 12.83 -9.28
CA THR A 212 12.30 12.68 -10.17
C THR A 212 13.59 13.19 -9.49
N ARG A 213 14.72 12.51 -9.75
CA ARG A 213 16.04 12.95 -9.30
C ARG A 213 16.94 13.07 -10.54
N ASP A 214 17.57 14.22 -10.71
CA ASP A 214 18.42 14.52 -11.88
C ASP A 214 17.75 14.25 -13.24
N GLY A 215 16.45 14.57 -13.33
CA GLY A 215 15.64 14.36 -14.55
C GLY A 215 15.20 12.91 -14.79
N ARG A 216 15.57 11.96 -13.94
CA ARG A 216 15.15 10.56 -13.99
C ARG A 216 14.02 10.29 -13.01
N GLY A 217 13.06 9.45 -13.40
CA GLY A 217 12.02 8.98 -12.49
C GLY A 217 12.62 8.11 -11.37
N VAL A 218 12.22 8.36 -10.13
CA VAL A 218 12.65 7.52 -9.00
C VAL A 218 12.01 6.13 -9.14
N ILE A 219 12.80 5.09 -8.93
CA ILE A 219 12.34 3.71 -8.89
C ILE A 219 12.10 3.33 -7.43
N ASN A 220 10.83 3.24 -7.05
CA ASN A 220 10.40 2.83 -5.72
C ASN A 220 10.33 1.30 -5.65
N VAL A 221 11.19 0.68 -4.87
CA VAL A 221 11.25 -0.78 -4.72
C VAL A 221 10.70 -1.17 -3.35
N LEU A 222 9.56 -1.87 -3.33
CA LEU A 222 9.00 -2.45 -2.12
C LEU A 222 9.63 -3.81 -1.85
N ASN A 223 10.36 -3.93 -0.76
CA ASN A 223 10.80 -5.25 -0.28
C ASN A 223 9.59 -6.03 0.24
N SER A 224 9.28 -7.13 -0.42
CA SER A 224 8.12 -7.97 -0.12
C SER A 224 8.49 -9.37 0.36
N GLU A 225 9.77 -9.66 0.61
CA GLU A 225 10.25 -11.01 1.02
C GLU A 225 9.54 -11.52 2.28
N LYS A 226 9.34 -10.66 3.28
CA LYS A 226 8.58 -10.98 4.50
C LYS A 226 7.08 -10.82 4.28
N LEU A 227 6.68 -9.77 3.59
CA LEU A 227 5.28 -9.40 3.42
C LEU A 227 4.49 -10.50 2.71
N ILE A 228 5.10 -11.21 1.77
CA ILE A 228 4.49 -12.32 1.04
C ILE A 228 4.16 -13.52 1.94
N ASN A 229 4.89 -13.68 3.05
CA ASN A 229 4.62 -14.72 4.04
C ASN A 229 3.46 -14.36 4.98
N SER A 230 2.91 -13.14 4.85
CA SER A 230 1.75 -12.63 5.57
C SER A 230 0.66 -12.25 4.58
N PRO A 231 -0.12 -13.21 4.04
CA PRO A 231 -1.04 -12.96 2.91
C PRO A 231 -2.08 -11.88 3.18
N ARG A 232 -2.55 -11.76 4.43
CA ARG A 232 -3.52 -10.72 4.82
C ARG A 232 -2.87 -9.33 4.80
N MET A 233 -1.64 -9.22 5.30
CA MET A 233 -0.88 -7.97 5.27
C MET A 233 -0.57 -7.54 3.85
N TYR A 234 -0.15 -8.48 3.00
CA TYR A 234 0.08 -8.23 1.58
C TYR A 234 -1.20 -7.73 0.90
N SER A 235 -2.32 -8.41 1.16
CA SER A 235 -3.64 -8.00 0.65
C SER A 235 -4.07 -6.63 1.18
N ALA A 236 -3.84 -6.36 2.48
CA ALA A 236 -4.15 -5.06 3.09
C ALA A 236 -3.41 -3.91 2.41
N PHE A 237 -2.10 -4.07 2.30
CA PHE A 237 -1.25 -3.09 1.66
C PHE A 237 -1.69 -2.83 0.21
N LEU A 238 -1.92 -3.88 -0.56
CA LEU A 238 -2.30 -3.74 -1.97
C LEU A 238 -3.69 -3.13 -2.16
N LEU A 239 -4.66 -3.52 -1.33
CA LEU A 239 -6.00 -2.93 -1.35
C LEU A 239 -5.94 -1.43 -1.06
N TRP A 240 -5.18 -1.05 -0.04
CA TRP A 240 -4.95 0.35 0.28
C TRP A 240 -4.26 1.08 -0.88
N LEU A 241 -3.12 0.59 -1.36
CA LEU A 241 -2.37 1.22 -2.44
C LEU A 241 -3.20 1.42 -3.70
N MET A 242 -3.95 0.39 -4.12
CA MET A 242 -4.82 0.46 -5.29
C MET A 242 -5.96 1.46 -5.11
N SER A 243 -6.48 1.61 -3.89
CA SER A 243 -7.52 2.58 -3.58
C SER A 243 -6.97 3.99 -3.59
N GLU A 244 -5.84 4.21 -2.93
CA GLU A 244 -5.16 5.51 -2.86
C GLU A 244 -4.78 6.05 -4.24
N LEU A 245 -4.17 5.22 -5.08
CA LEU A 245 -3.85 5.58 -6.47
C LEU A 245 -5.09 5.99 -7.26
N PHE A 246 -6.20 5.27 -7.04
CA PHE A 246 -7.43 5.56 -7.75
C PHE A 246 -8.11 6.83 -7.25
N GLU A 247 -8.02 7.14 -5.97
CA GLU A 247 -8.67 8.30 -5.36
C GLU A 247 -7.85 9.58 -5.51
N GLN A 248 -6.56 9.55 -5.25
CA GLN A 248 -5.72 10.74 -5.21
C GLN A 248 -5.25 11.23 -6.59
N LEU A 249 -4.99 10.32 -7.54
CA LEU A 249 -4.48 10.74 -8.84
C LEU A 249 -5.56 11.44 -9.68
N PRO A 250 -5.24 12.58 -10.29
CA PRO A 250 -6.19 13.29 -11.17
C PRO A 250 -6.39 12.54 -12.49
N GLU A 251 -7.55 12.74 -13.11
CA GLU A 251 -7.80 12.33 -14.50
C GLU A 251 -6.93 13.16 -15.45
N VAL A 252 -6.10 12.50 -16.24
CA VAL A 252 -5.19 13.17 -17.20
C VAL A 252 -5.47 12.81 -18.66
N GLY A 253 -6.41 11.90 -18.91
CA GLY A 253 -6.76 11.45 -20.25
C GLY A 253 -5.67 10.58 -20.90
N ASP A 254 -5.29 10.87 -22.12
CA ASP A 254 -4.23 10.18 -22.86
C ASP A 254 -2.94 11.06 -22.91
N PRO A 255 -2.07 10.99 -21.89
CA PRO A 255 -0.84 11.76 -21.84
C PRO A 255 0.20 11.24 -22.84
N ASP A 256 1.18 12.08 -23.20
CA ASP A 256 2.25 11.71 -24.15
C ASP A 256 3.18 10.63 -23.59
N LYS A 257 3.26 10.49 -22.26
CA LYS A 257 3.95 9.44 -21.54
C LYS A 257 3.23 9.13 -20.22
N PRO A 258 3.44 7.96 -19.60
CA PRO A 258 2.84 7.66 -18.30
C PRO A 258 3.25 8.68 -17.24
N LYS A 259 2.39 8.90 -16.27
CA LYS A 259 2.72 9.65 -15.04
C LYS A 259 3.41 8.76 -14.02
N PHE A 260 3.07 7.48 -14.02
CA PHE A 260 3.58 6.48 -13.10
C PHE A 260 3.47 5.09 -13.72
N VAL A 261 4.42 4.22 -13.43
CA VAL A 261 4.38 2.82 -13.89
C VAL A 261 4.61 1.88 -12.72
N MET A 262 3.78 0.86 -12.63
CA MET A 262 3.85 -0.14 -11.56
C MET A 262 4.14 -1.52 -12.14
N PHE A 263 5.04 -2.26 -11.49
CA PHE A 263 5.32 -3.66 -11.79
C PHE A 263 5.00 -4.52 -10.58
N PHE A 264 4.24 -5.57 -10.82
CA PHE A 264 3.95 -6.60 -9.83
C PHE A 264 4.67 -7.88 -10.25
N ASP A 265 5.81 -8.15 -9.60
CA ASP A 265 6.49 -9.44 -9.79
C ASP A 265 5.73 -10.56 -9.06
N GLU A 266 5.84 -11.78 -9.56
CA GLU A 266 5.08 -12.95 -9.12
C GLU A 266 3.56 -12.65 -9.01
N ALA A 267 3.00 -12.03 -10.06
CA ALA A 267 1.63 -11.51 -10.07
C ALA A 267 0.55 -12.54 -9.74
N HIS A 268 0.85 -13.85 -9.82
CA HIS A 268 -0.05 -14.90 -9.38
C HIS A 268 -0.49 -14.74 -7.91
N LEU A 269 0.36 -14.14 -7.07
CA LEU A 269 0.07 -13.89 -5.65
C LEU A 269 -1.05 -12.87 -5.42
N LEU A 270 -1.38 -12.06 -6.42
CA LEU A 270 -2.52 -11.14 -6.38
C LEU A 270 -3.86 -11.86 -6.59
N PHE A 271 -3.83 -13.06 -7.17
CA PHE A 271 -5.02 -13.74 -7.65
C PHE A 271 -5.19 -15.13 -7.04
N ASP A 272 -4.11 -15.89 -6.84
CA ASP A 272 -4.17 -17.25 -6.33
C ASP A 272 -4.33 -17.26 -4.81
N GLY A 273 -5.47 -17.76 -4.35
CA GLY A 273 -5.83 -17.75 -2.92
C GLY A 273 -6.08 -16.37 -2.32
N ALA A 274 -6.05 -15.30 -3.13
CA ALA A 274 -6.33 -13.96 -2.67
C ALA A 274 -7.81 -13.77 -2.31
N PRO A 275 -8.15 -12.89 -1.35
CA PRO A 275 -9.53 -12.52 -1.09
C PRO A 275 -10.20 -11.99 -2.36
N SER A 276 -11.43 -12.41 -2.65
CA SER A 276 -12.16 -12.01 -3.87
C SER A 276 -12.19 -10.49 -4.07
N VAL A 277 -12.22 -9.75 -2.98
CA VAL A 277 -12.22 -8.29 -2.97
C VAL A 277 -10.93 -7.68 -3.47
N LEU A 278 -9.78 -8.28 -3.15
CA LEU A 278 -8.51 -7.83 -3.74
C LEU A 278 -8.55 -8.06 -5.25
N VAL A 279 -8.99 -9.24 -5.68
CA VAL A 279 -9.14 -9.57 -7.11
C VAL A 279 -10.05 -8.57 -7.81
N ASP A 280 -11.26 -8.34 -7.27
CA ASP A 280 -12.24 -7.38 -7.81
C ASP A 280 -11.67 -5.94 -7.88
N LYS A 281 -10.91 -5.52 -6.84
CA LYS A 281 -10.29 -4.19 -6.81
C LYS A 281 -9.17 -4.07 -7.84
N VAL A 282 -8.31 -5.08 -7.97
CA VAL A 282 -7.25 -5.11 -8.99
C VAL A 282 -7.86 -5.05 -10.40
N GLU A 283 -8.90 -5.85 -10.67
CA GLU A 283 -9.62 -5.81 -11.95
C GLU A 283 -10.22 -4.43 -12.24
N GLN A 284 -10.85 -3.82 -11.23
CA GLN A 284 -11.42 -2.46 -11.36
C GLN A 284 -10.33 -1.43 -11.66
N VAL A 285 -9.23 -1.44 -10.87
CA VAL A 285 -8.15 -0.48 -11.02
C VAL A 285 -7.46 -0.64 -12.36
N VAL A 286 -7.11 -1.86 -12.77
CA VAL A 286 -6.48 -2.11 -14.08
C VAL A 286 -7.34 -1.61 -15.23
N ARG A 287 -8.67 -1.69 -15.13
CA ARG A 287 -9.58 -1.20 -16.15
C ARG A 287 -9.63 0.33 -16.24
N LEU A 288 -9.53 1.03 -15.11
CA LEU A 288 -9.85 2.45 -14.99
C LEU A 288 -8.62 3.36 -14.83
N ILE A 289 -7.54 2.89 -14.23
CA ILE A 289 -6.41 3.74 -13.81
C ILE A 289 -5.61 4.32 -15.00
N ARG A 290 -5.82 3.77 -16.17
CA ARG A 290 -5.25 4.30 -17.41
C ARG A 290 -5.58 5.78 -17.60
N SER A 291 -6.82 6.21 -17.31
CA SER A 291 -7.26 7.60 -17.43
C SER A 291 -6.48 8.56 -16.52
N LYS A 292 -5.82 8.01 -15.48
CA LYS A 292 -4.95 8.75 -14.57
C LYS A 292 -3.47 8.70 -15.00
N GLY A 293 -3.19 8.14 -16.17
CA GLY A 293 -1.84 8.06 -16.73
C GLY A 293 -0.95 6.99 -16.10
N VAL A 294 -1.53 6.01 -15.39
CA VAL A 294 -0.76 4.94 -14.75
C VAL A 294 -0.72 3.70 -15.62
N GLY A 295 0.49 3.15 -15.83
CA GLY A 295 0.73 1.86 -16.46
C GLY A 295 0.93 0.76 -15.41
N ILE A 296 0.28 -0.40 -15.58
CA ILE A 296 0.46 -1.57 -14.71
C ILE A 296 1.02 -2.72 -15.54
N TYR A 297 2.10 -3.31 -15.06
CA TYR A 297 2.75 -4.45 -15.71
C TYR A 297 2.83 -5.62 -14.74
N PHE A 298 2.24 -6.74 -15.15
CA PHE A 298 2.30 -7.97 -14.38
C PHE A 298 3.43 -8.85 -14.88
N VAL A 299 4.18 -9.42 -13.93
CA VAL A 299 5.24 -10.38 -14.22
C VAL A 299 4.86 -11.71 -13.59
N THR A 300 4.74 -12.77 -14.38
CA THR A 300 4.31 -14.08 -13.91
C THR A 300 5.03 -15.22 -14.62
N GLN A 301 5.03 -16.39 -14.00
CA GLN A 301 5.58 -17.60 -14.61
C GLN A 301 4.62 -18.20 -15.64
N ASN A 302 3.31 -17.99 -15.47
CA ASN A 302 2.31 -18.56 -16.35
C ASN A 302 1.19 -17.52 -16.61
N PRO A 303 0.90 -17.19 -17.89
CA PRO A 303 -0.21 -16.28 -18.21
C PRO A 303 -1.58 -16.70 -17.64
N LEU A 304 -1.81 -18.02 -17.48
CA LEU A 304 -3.06 -18.56 -16.92
C LEU A 304 -3.25 -18.28 -15.42
N ASP A 305 -2.25 -17.73 -14.74
CA ASP A 305 -2.37 -17.35 -13.34
C ASP A 305 -3.14 -16.04 -13.17
N LEU A 306 -3.35 -15.28 -14.27
CA LEU A 306 -4.13 -14.04 -14.25
C LEU A 306 -5.56 -14.30 -14.76
N PRO A 307 -6.59 -13.65 -14.18
CA PRO A 307 -7.95 -13.69 -14.71
C PRO A 307 -8.04 -13.16 -16.16
N ASP A 308 -8.91 -13.74 -16.96
CA ASP A 308 -9.13 -13.31 -18.36
C ASP A 308 -9.55 -11.82 -18.46
N THR A 309 -10.27 -11.34 -17.47
CA THR A 309 -10.69 -9.93 -17.33
C THR A 309 -9.50 -8.99 -17.22
N VAL A 310 -8.45 -9.38 -16.52
CA VAL A 310 -7.18 -8.66 -16.42
C VAL A 310 -6.35 -8.84 -17.68
N LEU A 311 -6.15 -10.08 -18.14
CA LEU A 311 -5.38 -10.40 -19.36
C LEU A 311 -5.86 -9.60 -20.57
N GLY A 312 -7.16 -9.39 -20.68
CA GLY A 312 -7.77 -8.59 -21.77
C GLY A 312 -7.39 -7.11 -21.76
N GLN A 313 -6.87 -6.57 -20.65
CA GLN A 313 -6.42 -5.19 -20.53
C GLN A 313 -4.93 -4.99 -20.79
N LEU A 314 -4.15 -6.10 -20.83
CA LEU A 314 -2.70 -6.07 -20.96
C LEU A 314 -2.27 -6.01 -22.43
N GLY A 315 -2.18 -4.79 -22.97
CA GLY A 315 -1.92 -4.58 -24.39
C GLY A 315 -0.46 -4.80 -24.80
N ASN A 316 0.50 -4.52 -23.92
CA ASN A 316 1.93 -4.68 -24.19
C ASN A 316 2.41 -6.04 -23.67
N ARG A 317 2.91 -6.91 -24.54
CA ARG A 317 3.20 -8.30 -24.16
C ARG A 317 4.63 -8.70 -24.48
N VAL A 318 5.27 -9.32 -23.49
CA VAL A 318 6.58 -9.96 -23.59
C VAL A 318 6.44 -11.39 -23.06
N GLN A 319 6.63 -12.38 -23.90
CA GLN A 319 6.54 -13.78 -23.57
C GLN A 319 7.89 -14.44 -23.72
N HIS A 320 8.53 -14.77 -22.60
CA HIS A 320 9.72 -15.64 -22.56
C HIS A 320 9.34 -17.11 -22.69
N ALA A 321 10.34 -17.97 -22.75
CA ALA A 321 10.13 -19.41 -22.86
C ALA A 321 9.19 -19.95 -21.78
N LEU A 322 8.26 -20.80 -22.19
CA LEU A 322 7.50 -21.69 -21.32
C LEU A 322 7.97 -23.13 -21.54
N ARG A 323 8.02 -23.90 -20.47
CA ARG A 323 8.32 -25.33 -20.53
C ARG A 323 7.03 -26.11 -20.43
N ALA A 324 6.76 -26.97 -21.41
CA ALA A 324 5.48 -27.69 -21.53
C ALA A 324 5.64 -29.18 -21.13
N PHE A 325 5.94 -29.43 -19.85
CA PHE A 325 6.13 -30.78 -19.35
C PHE A 325 4.80 -31.47 -18.99
N THR A 326 3.79 -30.69 -18.62
CA THR A 326 2.48 -31.20 -18.18
C THR A 326 1.36 -30.76 -19.14
N PRO A 327 0.19 -31.42 -19.13
CA PRO A 327 -0.97 -30.95 -19.89
C PRO A 327 -1.38 -29.51 -19.55
N ARG A 328 -1.20 -29.09 -18.29
CA ARG A 328 -1.46 -27.70 -17.86
C ARG A 328 -0.49 -26.74 -18.55
N ASP A 329 0.81 -27.09 -18.62
CA ASP A 329 1.81 -26.27 -19.29
C ASP A 329 1.54 -26.17 -20.79
N GLN A 330 1.12 -27.26 -21.44
CA GLN A 330 0.73 -27.26 -22.85
C GLN A 330 -0.48 -26.35 -23.11
N LYS A 331 -1.45 -26.35 -22.19
CA LYS A 331 -2.58 -25.41 -22.23
C LYS A 331 -2.09 -23.97 -22.09
N ALA A 332 -1.14 -23.70 -21.19
CA ALA A 332 -0.54 -22.37 -21.00
C ALA A 332 0.15 -21.86 -22.27
N VAL A 333 0.93 -22.71 -22.93
CA VAL A 333 1.59 -22.38 -24.21
C VAL A 333 0.56 -22.03 -25.29
N LYS A 334 -0.50 -22.83 -25.43
CA LYS A 334 -1.58 -22.55 -26.40
C LYS A 334 -2.30 -21.25 -26.08
N SER A 335 -2.70 -21.06 -24.82
CA SER A 335 -3.38 -19.85 -24.41
C SER A 335 -2.50 -18.60 -24.62
N ALA A 336 -1.21 -18.66 -24.27
CA ALA A 336 -0.28 -17.57 -24.52
C ALA A 336 -0.18 -17.26 -26.03
N ALA A 337 -0.09 -18.30 -26.87
CA ALA A 337 0.00 -18.14 -28.33
C ALA A 337 -1.25 -17.48 -28.93
N GLU A 338 -2.44 -17.84 -28.46
CA GLU A 338 -3.72 -17.28 -28.94
C GLU A 338 -3.90 -15.80 -28.61
N THR A 339 -3.13 -15.29 -27.65
CA THR A 339 -3.21 -13.88 -27.23
C THR A 339 -2.38 -12.93 -28.11
N PHE A 340 -1.54 -13.45 -28.99
CA PHE A 340 -0.73 -12.63 -29.90
C PHE A 340 -1.43 -12.42 -31.25
N ARG A 341 -1.23 -11.23 -31.81
CA ARG A 341 -1.56 -11.02 -33.21
C ARG A 341 -0.64 -11.84 -34.07
N SER A 342 -1.21 -12.66 -34.96
CA SER A 342 -0.45 -13.58 -35.79
C SER A 342 0.56 -12.88 -36.69
N ASN A 343 1.73 -13.49 -36.81
CA ASN A 343 2.76 -13.20 -37.79
C ASN A 343 3.00 -14.49 -38.62
N PRO A 344 2.77 -14.50 -39.95
CA PRO A 344 2.93 -15.69 -40.74
C PRO A 344 4.34 -16.29 -40.70
N ALA A 345 5.36 -15.48 -40.37
CA ALA A 345 6.76 -15.92 -40.27
C ALA A 345 7.09 -16.61 -38.94
N VAL A 346 6.17 -16.58 -37.92
CA VAL A 346 6.44 -17.05 -36.56
C VAL A 346 5.40 -18.11 -36.14
N ASN A 347 5.86 -19.36 -35.96
CA ASN A 347 5.05 -20.37 -35.26
C ASN A 347 5.11 -20.16 -33.76
N VAL A 348 4.19 -19.40 -33.23
CA VAL A 348 4.20 -18.94 -31.84
C VAL A 348 4.23 -20.10 -30.84
N VAL A 349 3.43 -21.14 -31.05
CA VAL A 349 3.34 -22.33 -30.15
C VAL A 349 4.67 -23.06 -30.05
N GLU A 350 5.33 -23.28 -31.18
CA GLU A 350 6.63 -23.95 -31.26
C GLU A 350 7.73 -23.05 -30.68
N THR A 351 7.71 -21.78 -31.06
CA THR A 351 8.73 -20.80 -30.67
C THR A 351 8.73 -20.58 -29.15
N ILE A 352 7.58 -20.45 -28.48
CA ILE A 352 7.51 -20.28 -27.00
C ILE A 352 8.31 -21.38 -26.28
N SER A 353 8.28 -22.62 -26.78
CA SER A 353 8.94 -23.76 -26.14
C SER A 353 10.45 -23.83 -26.42
N THR A 354 10.93 -23.15 -27.47
CA THR A 354 12.31 -23.21 -27.95
C THR A 354 13.14 -21.95 -27.70
N LEU A 355 12.52 -20.86 -27.24
CA LEU A 355 13.22 -19.60 -26.91
C LEU A 355 14.40 -19.84 -25.97
N GLY A 356 15.52 -19.20 -26.28
CA GLY A 356 16.70 -19.15 -25.42
C GLY A 356 16.59 -18.11 -24.30
N VAL A 357 17.53 -18.14 -23.36
CA VAL A 357 17.60 -17.15 -22.29
C VAL A 357 17.82 -15.74 -22.86
N GLY A 358 16.95 -14.81 -22.48
CA GLY A 358 16.96 -13.43 -22.97
C GLY A 358 16.31 -13.23 -24.33
N GLN A 359 15.77 -14.30 -24.93
CA GLN A 359 14.85 -14.19 -26.07
C GLN A 359 13.41 -14.09 -25.57
N ALA A 360 12.57 -13.44 -26.34
CA ALA A 360 11.14 -13.34 -26.08
C ALA A 360 10.33 -13.16 -27.36
N LEU A 361 9.09 -13.57 -27.32
CA LEU A 361 8.05 -13.11 -28.24
C LEU A 361 7.51 -11.78 -27.76
N ILE A 362 7.49 -10.78 -28.63
CA ILE A 362 7.11 -9.43 -28.30
C ILE A 362 5.96 -8.98 -29.22
N SER A 363 4.95 -8.37 -28.62
CA SER A 363 3.90 -7.64 -29.30
C SER A 363 3.55 -6.41 -28.47
N PHE A 364 3.94 -5.24 -28.92
CA PHE A 364 3.59 -3.95 -28.31
C PHE A 364 2.49 -3.26 -29.12
N LEU A 365 1.81 -2.34 -28.50
CA LEU A 365 0.78 -1.55 -29.14
C LEU A 365 1.39 -0.51 -30.08
N ASP A 366 0.81 -0.40 -31.27
CA ASP A 366 1.12 0.67 -32.21
C ASP A 366 0.48 2.01 -31.77
N GLU A 367 0.73 3.10 -32.49
CA GLU A 367 0.19 4.44 -32.19
C GLU A 367 -1.34 4.51 -32.15
N LYS A 368 -2.03 3.54 -32.77
CA LYS A 368 -3.50 3.43 -32.78
C LYS A 368 -4.02 2.52 -31.65
N GLY A 369 -3.13 1.99 -30.83
CA GLY A 369 -3.48 1.05 -29.76
C GLY A 369 -3.80 -0.37 -30.23
N MET A 370 -3.38 -0.73 -31.44
CA MET A 370 -3.52 -2.09 -31.98
C MET A 370 -2.25 -2.90 -31.66
N PRO A 371 -2.37 -4.17 -31.21
CA PRO A 371 -1.22 -5.03 -31.06
C PRO A 371 -0.46 -5.18 -32.37
N ALA A 372 0.85 -4.98 -32.35
CA ALA A 372 1.72 -5.29 -33.49
C ALA A 372 1.77 -6.81 -33.72
N PRO A 373 2.03 -7.28 -34.96
CA PRO A 373 2.32 -8.69 -35.19
C PRO A 373 3.45 -9.17 -34.28
N VAL A 374 3.33 -10.38 -33.75
CA VAL A 374 4.34 -10.95 -32.83
C VAL A 374 5.69 -11.12 -33.54
N GLU A 375 6.75 -10.76 -32.83
CA GLU A 375 8.13 -10.96 -33.31
C GLU A 375 8.98 -11.67 -32.27
N VAL A 376 9.96 -12.46 -32.76
CA VAL A 376 11.03 -13.01 -31.92
C VAL A 376 12.11 -11.96 -31.76
N ALA A 377 12.50 -11.70 -30.53
CA ALA A 377 13.50 -10.69 -30.24
C ALA A 377 14.40 -11.05 -29.07
N TYR A 378 15.55 -10.42 -29.04
CA TYR A 378 16.46 -10.42 -27.90
C TYR A 378 16.23 -9.18 -27.05
N ILE A 379 15.96 -9.37 -25.76
CA ILE A 379 15.86 -8.26 -24.78
C ILE A 379 17.26 -7.64 -24.61
N TYR A 380 17.32 -6.32 -24.63
CA TYR A 380 18.55 -5.59 -24.32
C TYR A 380 18.98 -5.86 -22.88
N PRO A 381 20.29 -5.98 -22.61
CA PRO A 381 20.77 -6.09 -21.25
C PRO A 381 20.37 -4.86 -20.44
N PRO A 382 20.12 -4.99 -19.13
CA PRO A 382 19.91 -3.83 -18.27
C PRO A 382 21.19 -3.03 -18.16
N LYS A 383 21.05 -1.73 -17.89
CA LYS A 383 22.18 -0.82 -17.65
C LYS A 383 22.70 -0.98 -16.23
N SER A 384 21.82 -1.37 -15.30
CA SER A 384 22.13 -1.54 -13.88
C SER A 384 22.74 -2.91 -13.58
N GLN A 385 23.30 -3.03 -12.37
CA GLN A 385 23.89 -4.27 -11.87
C GLN A 385 22.81 -5.36 -11.73
N LEU A 386 23.08 -6.56 -12.27
CA LEU A 386 22.16 -7.70 -12.18
C LEU A 386 22.11 -8.31 -10.78
N ALA A 387 23.27 -8.44 -10.11
CA ALA A 387 23.34 -8.98 -8.77
C ALA A 387 22.74 -8.00 -7.75
N PRO A 388 22.09 -8.49 -6.67
CA PRO A 388 21.69 -7.63 -5.57
C PRO A 388 22.92 -6.96 -4.93
N ILE A 389 22.70 -5.82 -4.26
CA ILE A 389 23.69 -5.21 -3.38
C ILE A 389 23.70 -5.91 -2.02
N THR A 390 24.77 -5.70 -1.22
CA THR A 390 24.84 -6.27 0.13
C THR A 390 23.85 -5.57 1.07
N GLU A 391 23.59 -6.20 2.22
CA GLU A 391 22.72 -5.61 3.24
C GLU A 391 23.29 -4.30 3.79
N GLU A 392 24.62 -4.22 3.97
CA GLU A 392 25.31 -3.03 4.42
C GLU A 392 25.21 -1.88 3.40
N GLU A 393 25.36 -2.20 2.12
CA GLU A 393 25.19 -1.23 1.03
C GLU A 393 23.77 -0.72 0.95
N ARG A 394 22.78 -1.64 1.10
CA ARG A 394 21.36 -1.29 1.12
C ARG A 394 21.04 -0.38 2.31
N ALA A 395 21.52 -0.73 3.52
CA ALA A 395 21.31 0.08 4.71
C ALA A 395 21.92 1.48 4.58
N ALA A 396 23.10 1.59 3.97
CA ALA A 396 23.71 2.89 3.68
C ALA A 396 22.88 3.71 2.69
N TRP A 397 22.42 3.08 1.60
CA TRP A 397 21.58 3.72 0.59
C TRP A 397 20.24 4.23 1.17
N VAL A 398 19.58 3.40 2.01
CA VAL A 398 18.32 3.78 2.69
C VAL A 398 18.55 4.99 3.62
N LYS A 399 19.65 5.03 4.37
CA LYS A 399 19.95 6.16 5.27
C LYS A 399 20.27 7.47 4.53
N ASP A 400 20.79 7.37 3.32
CA ASP A 400 21.13 8.52 2.47
C ASP A 400 19.91 9.04 1.68
N ASP A 401 18.81 8.28 1.66
CA ASP A 401 17.58 8.71 1.00
C ASP A 401 16.91 9.84 1.79
N GLU A 402 16.58 10.95 1.11
CA GLU A 402 15.95 12.13 1.72
C GLU A 402 14.62 11.79 2.44
N LEU A 403 13.88 10.83 1.94
CA LEU A 403 12.60 10.40 2.52
C LEU A 403 12.79 9.60 3.82
N TYR A 404 13.95 8.96 4.01
CA TYR A 404 14.20 8.17 5.22
C TYR A 404 14.10 9.02 6.49
N ALA A 405 14.66 10.22 6.49
CA ALA A 405 14.60 11.11 7.66
C ALA A 405 13.17 11.45 8.09
N PHE A 406 12.24 11.51 7.15
CA PHE A 406 10.83 11.81 7.41
C PHE A 406 10.04 10.58 7.91
N TYR A 407 10.25 9.42 7.26
CA TYR A 407 9.45 8.21 7.52
C TYR A 407 10.01 7.27 8.58
N LYS A 408 11.29 7.39 8.99
CA LYS A 408 11.96 6.43 9.89
C LYS A 408 11.31 6.30 11.26
N ASP A 409 10.92 7.42 11.84
CA ASP A 409 10.39 7.48 13.19
C ASP A 409 8.86 7.35 13.18
N TYR A 410 8.34 6.55 14.10
CA TYR A 410 6.91 6.50 14.36
C TYR A 410 6.49 7.75 15.13
N VAL A 411 5.41 8.39 14.68
CA VAL A 411 4.83 9.57 15.34
C VAL A 411 3.55 9.15 16.02
N ASP A 412 3.51 9.23 17.34
CA ASP A 412 2.35 8.92 18.16
C ASP A 412 1.57 10.22 18.47
N ASN A 413 0.71 10.61 17.56
CA ASN A 413 -0.15 11.79 17.75
C ASN A 413 -1.35 11.45 18.64
N GLU A 414 -1.93 12.49 19.29
CA GLU A 414 -3.16 12.33 20.05
C GLU A 414 -4.30 11.83 19.14
N SER A 415 -4.82 10.67 19.44
CA SER A 415 -5.78 9.94 18.62
C SER A 415 -6.99 9.47 19.42
N ALA A 416 -7.86 8.66 18.85
CA ALA A 416 -9.06 8.14 19.52
C ALA A 416 -8.72 7.41 20.82
N PHE A 417 -7.60 6.67 20.86
CA PHE A 417 -7.18 5.92 22.05
C PHE A 417 -6.90 6.84 23.24
N GLU A 418 -6.09 7.87 23.07
CA GLU A 418 -5.71 8.81 24.13
C GLU A 418 -6.93 9.60 24.64
N VAL A 419 -7.73 10.11 23.70
CA VAL A 419 -8.93 10.91 24.04
C VAL A 419 -9.97 10.08 24.80
N LEU A 420 -10.25 8.85 24.33
CA LEU A 420 -11.24 7.99 24.97
C LEU A 420 -10.78 7.50 26.36
N ASN A 421 -9.50 7.17 26.52
CA ASN A 421 -8.95 6.79 27.82
C ASN A 421 -9.00 7.96 28.81
N ALA A 422 -8.62 9.16 28.39
CA ALA A 422 -8.73 10.35 29.23
C ALA A 422 -10.20 10.64 29.68
N GLN A 423 -11.15 10.44 28.74
CA GLN A 423 -12.59 10.56 29.06
C GLN A 423 -13.05 9.50 30.09
N ALA A 424 -12.61 8.25 29.91
CA ALA A 424 -12.93 7.15 30.82
C ALA A 424 -12.36 7.38 32.23
N ASP A 425 -11.11 7.86 32.31
CA ASP A 425 -10.47 8.19 33.58
C ASP A 425 -11.19 9.33 34.32
N LEU A 426 -11.58 10.37 33.59
CA LEU A 426 -12.37 11.47 34.14
C LEU A 426 -13.73 11.00 34.65
N ALA A 427 -14.42 10.15 33.89
CA ALA A 427 -15.71 9.57 34.31
C ALA A 427 -15.56 8.69 35.56
N ALA A 428 -14.50 7.87 35.63
CA ALA A 428 -14.21 7.05 36.80
C ALA A 428 -13.91 7.88 38.05
N VAL A 429 -13.19 9.01 37.93
CA VAL A 429 -12.95 9.95 39.03
C VAL A 429 -14.24 10.61 39.50
N GLN A 430 -15.08 11.06 38.55
CA GLN A 430 -16.38 11.67 38.88
C GLN A 430 -17.32 10.67 39.57
N GLN A 431 -17.34 9.43 39.11
CA GLN A 431 -18.15 8.37 39.71
C GLN A 431 -17.70 8.07 41.14
N LYS A 432 -16.39 7.94 41.38
CA LYS A 432 -15.84 7.76 42.73
C LYS A 432 -16.17 8.93 43.66
N GLN A 433 -16.10 10.16 43.15
CA GLN A 433 -16.48 11.33 43.91
C GLN A 433 -17.98 11.37 44.25
N ALA A 434 -18.84 10.97 43.27
CA ALA A 434 -20.27 10.85 43.51
C ALA A 434 -20.62 9.74 44.52
N GLU A 435 -19.95 8.59 44.44
CA GLU A 435 -20.11 7.48 45.42
C GLU A 435 -19.63 7.89 46.82
N GLN A 436 -18.51 8.63 46.93
CA GLN A 436 -18.02 9.16 48.19
C GLN A 436 -18.97 10.22 48.78
N ALA A 437 -19.50 11.12 47.93
CA ALA A 437 -20.49 12.10 48.36
C ALA A 437 -21.80 11.44 48.84
N GLN A 438 -22.28 10.41 48.18
CA GLN A 438 -23.42 9.61 48.61
C GLN A 438 -23.16 8.89 49.93
N GLN A 439 -21.98 8.28 50.11
CA GLN A 439 -21.58 7.65 51.37
C GLN A 439 -21.43 8.67 52.50
N GLU A 440 -20.95 9.89 52.21
CA GLU A 440 -20.88 10.98 53.18
C GLU A 440 -22.27 11.53 53.54
N GLU A 441 -23.21 11.63 52.57
CA GLU A 441 -24.60 11.96 52.83
C GLU A 441 -25.32 10.88 53.63
N GLU A 442 -25.16 9.61 53.32
CA GLU A 442 -25.72 8.49 54.10
C GLU A 442 -25.09 8.43 55.49
N SER A 443 -23.78 8.59 55.62
CA SER A 443 -23.12 8.65 56.92
C SER A 443 -23.45 9.95 57.68
N GLY A 444 -23.68 11.05 56.97
CA GLY A 444 -24.17 12.31 57.50
C GLY A 444 -25.61 12.22 58.00
N LEU A 445 -26.49 11.53 57.29
CA LEU A 445 -27.86 11.21 57.75
C LEU A 445 -27.87 10.29 58.98
N PHE A 446 -27.05 9.22 58.95
CA PHE A 446 -26.82 8.39 60.13
C PHE A 446 -26.10 9.14 61.28
N GLY A 447 -25.13 9.99 60.92
CA GLY A 447 -24.42 10.85 61.86
C GLY A 447 -25.30 11.97 62.43
N SER A 448 -26.27 12.50 61.67
CA SER A 448 -27.25 13.46 62.14
C SER A 448 -28.31 12.79 63.03
N LEU A 449 -28.73 11.59 62.76
CA LEU A 449 -29.58 10.78 63.64
C LEU A 449 -28.82 10.39 64.92
N SER A 450 -27.53 10.03 64.83
CA SER A 450 -26.70 9.68 65.97
C SER A 450 -26.32 10.93 66.77
N ARG A 451 -26.16 12.13 66.12
CA ARG A 451 -25.98 13.43 66.83
C ARG A 451 -27.23 13.98 67.43
N MET A 452 -28.43 13.64 66.96
CA MET A 452 -29.69 13.86 67.67
C MET A 452 -29.82 12.98 68.91
N ILE A 453 -29.10 11.85 68.94
CA ILE A 453 -29.09 10.94 70.09
C ILE A 453 -27.87 11.16 70.99
N PHE A 454 -26.73 11.65 70.54
CA PHE A 454 -25.49 11.88 71.30
C PHE A 454 -24.77 13.11 70.75
N GLY A 455 -24.94 14.26 71.41
CA GLY A 455 -24.42 15.56 70.99
C GLY A 455 -22.89 15.74 70.98
N THR A 456 -22.46 16.80 70.28
CA THR A 456 -21.33 17.78 70.38
C THR A 456 -20.19 17.74 69.39
N GLN A 457 -20.10 18.84 68.70
CA GLN A 457 -19.05 19.71 68.08
C GLN A 457 -17.55 19.29 68.01
N LYS A 458 -16.86 19.55 66.86
CA LYS A 458 -15.83 20.59 66.67
C LYS A 458 -15.32 20.74 65.22
N ARG A 459 -14.80 21.93 64.91
CA ARG A 459 -14.50 22.63 63.69
C ARG A 459 -13.05 22.39 63.21
N GLY A 460 -12.85 22.32 61.84
CA GLY A 460 -11.61 22.73 61.17
C GLY A 460 -10.77 21.56 60.60
N ASP A 461 -10.72 21.41 59.30
CA ASP A 461 -9.44 21.09 58.69
C ASP A 461 -9.38 21.28 57.16
N LYS A 462 -8.11 21.29 56.64
CA LYS A 462 -7.59 21.77 55.39
C LYS A 462 -7.91 20.83 54.22
N LEU A 463 -7.98 21.42 52.99
CA LEU A 463 -8.10 20.79 51.67
C LEU A 463 -7.15 19.58 51.49
N SER A 464 -7.70 18.47 51.03
CA SER A 464 -6.94 17.21 50.81
C SER A 464 -6.09 17.26 49.54
N PRO A 465 -5.00 16.45 49.45
CA PRO A 465 -4.11 16.40 48.28
C PRO A 465 -4.79 16.04 46.96
N THR A 466 -5.95 15.38 46.99
CA THR A 466 -6.76 15.00 45.83
C THR A 466 -7.39 16.18 45.09
N GLU A 467 -7.76 17.24 45.81
CA GLU A 467 -8.34 18.45 45.19
C GLU A 467 -7.31 19.27 44.40
N GLN A 468 -6.03 19.17 44.76
CA GLN A 468 -4.95 19.84 44.04
C GLN A 468 -4.64 19.15 42.70
N ILE A 469 -4.80 17.83 42.61
CA ILE A 469 -4.59 17.05 41.39
C ILE A 469 -5.74 17.28 40.42
N VAL A 470 -6.99 17.27 40.89
CA VAL A 470 -8.17 17.52 40.03
C VAL A 470 -8.15 18.94 39.44
N ASN A 471 -7.71 19.94 40.18
CA ASN A 471 -7.57 21.30 39.65
C ASN A 471 -6.43 21.48 38.66
N SER A 472 -5.37 20.66 38.72
CA SER A 472 -4.26 20.71 37.75
C SER A 472 -4.63 20.03 36.44
N VAL A 473 -5.34 18.90 36.49
CA VAL A 473 -5.82 18.16 35.30
C VAL A 473 -6.94 18.90 34.59
N ALA A 474 -7.91 19.45 35.33
CA ALA A 474 -8.99 20.26 34.73
C ALA A 474 -8.47 21.54 34.06
N LYS A 475 -7.36 22.13 34.54
CA LYS A 475 -6.71 23.28 33.90
C LYS A 475 -5.90 22.92 32.63
N SER A 476 -5.40 21.71 32.49
CA SER A 476 -4.67 21.28 31.32
C SER A 476 -5.61 20.86 30.17
N VAL A 477 -6.65 20.07 30.48
CA VAL A 477 -7.67 19.63 29.50
C VAL A 477 -8.51 20.80 29.00
N GLY A 478 -8.92 21.70 29.90
CA GLY A 478 -9.70 22.89 29.50
C GLY A 478 -8.97 23.89 28.60
N ARG A 479 -7.61 23.90 28.60
CA ARG A 479 -6.82 24.77 27.71
C ARG A 479 -6.71 24.20 26.30
N ASN A 480 -6.57 22.89 26.16
CA ASN A 480 -6.41 22.25 24.86
C ASN A 480 -7.72 22.20 24.05
N ILE A 481 -8.83 21.84 24.70
CA ILE A 481 -10.17 21.84 24.09
C ILE A 481 -10.56 23.26 23.64
N ARG A 482 -10.26 24.29 24.46
CA ARG A 482 -10.57 25.67 24.10
C ARG A 482 -9.78 26.18 22.89
N ASN A 483 -8.55 25.70 22.69
CA ASN A 483 -7.71 26.11 21.58
C ASN A 483 -8.11 25.44 20.25
N GLU A 484 -8.53 24.18 20.27
CA GLU A 484 -8.91 23.45 19.08
C GLU A 484 -10.31 23.84 18.57
N VAL A 485 -11.29 23.96 19.48
CA VAL A 485 -12.64 24.46 19.13
C VAL A 485 -12.55 25.90 18.61
N THR A 486 -11.68 26.75 19.18
CA THR A 486 -11.47 28.11 18.68
C THR A 486 -10.82 28.11 17.29
N LYS A 487 -9.88 27.19 17.00
CA LYS A 487 -9.27 27.06 15.68
C LYS A 487 -10.24 26.54 14.61
N GLN A 488 -11.12 25.60 14.93
CA GLN A 488 -12.13 25.08 14.02
C GLN A 488 -13.22 26.12 13.71
N ILE A 489 -13.66 26.88 14.73
CA ILE A 489 -14.60 28.00 14.54
C ILE A 489 -13.97 29.09 13.69
N MET A 490 -12.70 29.44 13.91
CA MET A 490 -12.00 30.44 13.10
C MET A 490 -11.78 29.96 11.65
N ARG A 491 -11.52 28.69 11.40
CA ARG A 491 -11.42 28.12 10.02
C ARG A 491 -12.79 28.10 9.32
N GLY A 492 -13.85 27.76 10.02
CA GLY A 492 -15.23 27.83 9.50
C GLY A 492 -15.66 29.24 9.11
N ILE A 493 -15.32 30.24 9.91
CA ILE A 493 -15.64 31.66 9.63
C ILE A 493 -14.79 32.22 8.49
N LEU A 494 -13.50 31.90 8.42
CA LEU A 494 -12.61 32.32 7.33
C LEU A 494 -12.92 31.63 6.00
N GLY A 495 -13.45 30.40 6.01
CA GLY A 495 -13.92 29.69 4.82
C GLY A 495 -15.24 30.24 4.25
N ALA A 496 -16.08 30.83 5.08
CA ALA A 496 -17.36 31.47 4.67
C ALA A 496 -17.19 32.89 4.12
N LEU A 497 -16.03 33.54 4.38
CA LEU A 497 -15.73 34.90 3.88
C LEU A 497 -14.94 34.92 2.56
N LYS A 498 -14.68 33.75 1.95
CA LYS A 498 -13.99 33.59 0.66
C LYS A 498 -14.89 32.99 -0.43
N LYS A 499 -16.19 33.24 -0.35
CA LYS A 499 -17.11 33.06 -1.53
C LYS A 499 -17.68 34.39 -1.97
#